data_6efce479c001bce52a6a45de2d7273ab
#
_entry.id   6efce479c001bce52a6a45de2d7273ab
#
_cell.length_a   1.000
_cell.length_b   1.000
_cell.length_c   1.000
_cell.angle_alpha   90.00
_cell.angle_beta   90.00
_cell.angle_gamma   90.00
#
_symmetry.space_group_name_H-M   'P 1'
#
loop_
_entity.id
_entity.type
_entity.pdbx_description
1 polymer ?
#
loop_
_entity_poly.entity_id
_entity_poly.type
_entity_poly.pdbx_seq_one_letter_code
_entity_poly.pdbx_strand_id
1 'polypeptide(L)'
;MKWYVVWVGNNPGIYETWEDCKLQVENFPGARYKAFKTREEAVIALRGDNESEMGILRSIANANRHMVNYEAFPDIIVDSIAVDAACSGNPGVMEYRGVSVRTGEQIFHKGPFPHATNNIGEFLAIVHALALLKQQGNASIPIYSDSRTGMAWVRDRVCKSKLAPCAKNAELMKIVRRAEAWLQSNTYTNRIIKWN
;
A
#
# COMPACT_ATOMS: atom_id res chain seq x y z
N MET A 1 7.60 -11.17 -26.68
CA MET A 1 6.42 -11.85 -27.17
C MET A 1 5.40 -11.91 -26.03
N LYS A 2 4.12 -11.75 -26.27
CA LYS A 2 3.10 -11.86 -25.23
C LYS A 2 2.17 -13.01 -25.60
N TRP A 3 1.65 -13.69 -24.56
CA TRP A 3 0.66 -14.77 -24.70
C TRP A 3 -0.65 -14.31 -24.08
N TYR A 4 -1.76 -14.61 -24.70
CA TYR A 4 -3.08 -14.16 -24.29
C TYR A 4 -3.94 -15.36 -23.91
N VAL A 5 -4.56 -15.34 -22.75
CA VAL A 5 -5.52 -16.35 -22.31
C VAL A 5 -6.92 -15.75 -22.37
N VAL A 6 -7.83 -16.47 -23.00
CA VAL A 6 -9.26 -16.17 -23.00
C VAL A 6 -9.95 -17.26 -22.19
N TRP A 7 -10.58 -16.89 -21.09
CA TRP A 7 -11.39 -17.81 -20.27
C TRP A 7 -12.86 -17.74 -20.65
N VAL A 8 -13.34 -16.53 -21.00
CA VAL A 8 -14.72 -16.27 -21.41
C VAL A 8 -14.68 -15.44 -22.69
N GLY A 9 -15.20 -15.99 -23.77
CA GLY A 9 -15.19 -15.42 -25.12
C GLY A 9 -15.76 -16.42 -26.12
N ASN A 10 -15.70 -16.11 -27.41
CA ASN A 10 -16.17 -17.00 -28.49
C ASN A 10 -15.52 -18.38 -28.44
N ASN A 11 -14.19 -18.42 -28.28
CA ASN A 11 -13.43 -19.65 -28.07
C ASN A 11 -12.44 -19.44 -26.93
N PRO A 12 -12.64 -20.04 -25.72
CA PRO A 12 -11.65 -20.03 -24.65
C PRO A 12 -10.37 -20.76 -25.06
N GLY A 13 -9.19 -20.18 -24.72
CA GLY A 13 -7.92 -20.77 -25.12
C GLY A 13 -6.72 -19.84 -24.92
N ILE A 14 -5.55 -20.27 -25.43
CA ILE A 14 -4.30 -19.50 -25.44
C ILE A 14 -4.00 -19.02 -26.83
N TYR A 15 -3.67 -17.73 -26.97
CA TYR A 15 -3.41 -17.07 -28.24
C TYR A 15 -2.03 -16.40 -28.24
N GLU A 16 -1.30 -16.50 -29.34
CA GLU A 16 0.06 -15.95 -29.49
C GLU A 16 0.05 -14.48 -29.88
N THR A 17 -1.03 -14.01 -30.52
CA THR A 17 -1.19 -12.63 -30.98
C THR A 17 -2.37 -11.95 -30.33
N TRP A 18 -2.30 -10.62 -30.25
CA TRP A 18 -3.44 -9.83 -29.80
C TRP A 18 -4.60 -9.89 -30.80
N GLU A 19 -4.31 -9.94 -32.06
CA GLU A 19 -5.28 -10.01 -33.14
C GLU A 19 -6.17 -11.25 -33.00
N ASP A 20 -5.58 -12.42 -32.75
CA ASP A 20 -6.31 -13.66 -32.56
C ASP A 20 -7.13 -13.64 -31.24
N CYS A 21 -6.56 -13.11 -30.19
CA CYS A 21 -7.27 -12.93 -28.91
C CYS A 21 -8.45 -11.97 -29.07
N LYS A 22 -8.26 -10.86 -29.78
CA LYS A 22 -9.28 -9.84 -29.99
C LYS A 22 -10.52 -10.42 -30.68
N LEU A 23 -10.36 -11.28 -31.67
CA LEU A 23 -11.44 -11.96 -32.36
C LEU A 23 -12.34 -12.80 -31.43
N GLN A 24 -11.78 -13.22 -30.28
CA GLN A 24 -12.51 -14.04 -29.32
C GLN A 24 -13.26 -13.22 -28.27
N VAL A 25 -12.86 -11.98 -28.04
CA VAL A 25 -13.39 -11.16 -26.94
C VAL A 25 -14.13 -9.91 -27.41
N GLU A 26 -13.90 -9.47 -28.66
CA GLU A 26 -14.57 -8.30 -29.22
C GLU A 26 -16.07 -8.56 -29.36
N ASN A 27 -16.88 -7.63 -28.85
CA ASN A 27 -18.34 -7.70 -28.79
C ASN A 27 -18.91 -8.92 -28.05
N PHE A 28 -18.11 -9.62 -27.22
CA PHE A 28 -18.60 -10.71 -26.39
C PHE A 28 -18.94 -10.18 -24.98
N PRO A 29 -20.23 -10.18 -24.56
CA PRO A 29 -20.62 -9.68 -23.25
C PRO A 29 -19.97 -10.50 -22.11
N GLY A 30 -19.28 -9.83 -21.20
CA GLY A 30 -18.61 -10.50 -20.08
C GLY A 30 -17.31 -11.22 -20.44
N ALA A 31 -16.71 -10.91 -21.58
CA ALA A 31 -15.42 -11.47 -21.98
C ALA A 31 -14.36 -11.33 -20.88
N ARG A 32 -13.60 -12.42 -20.62
CA ARG A 32 -12.52 -12.46 -19.63
C ARG A 32 -11.25 -12.97 -20.28
N TYR A 33 -10.23 -12.13 -20.31
CA TYR A 33 -8.94 -12.46 -20.93
C TYR A 33 -7.81 -11.72 -20.24
N LYS A 34 -6.57 -12.21 -20.44
CA LYS A 34 -5.35 -11.57 -19.89
C LYS A 34 -4.12 -11.94 -20.70
N ALA A 35 -3.14 -11.00 -20.76
CA ALA A 35 -1.84 -11.20 -21.37
C ALA A 35 -0.81 -11.69 -20.34
N PHE A 36 0.06 -12.62 -20.76
CA PHE A 36 1.15 -13.20 -20.00
C PHE A 36 2.48 -13.00 -20.74
N LYS A 37 3.60 -13.08 -20.01
CA LYS A 37 4.93 -12.89 -20.57
C LYS A 37 5.49 -14.17 -21.18
N THR A 38 5.12 -15.33 -20.62
CA THR A 38 5.56 -16.63 -21.09
C THR A 38 4.38 -17.54 -21.42
N ARG A 39 4.64 -18.58 -22.22
CA ARG A 39 3.64 -19.58 -22.57
C ARG A 39 3.27 -20.44 -21.36
N GLU A 40 4.24 -20.73 -20.51
CA GLU A 40 4.07 -21.48 -19.28
C GLU A 40 3.08 -20.80 -18.32
N GLU A 41 3.24 -19.50 -18.11
CA GLU A 41 2.29 -18.70 -17.32
C GLU A 41 0.88 -18.78 -17.90
N ALA A 42 0.74 -18.68 -19.21
CA ALA A 42 -0.54 -18.75 -19.89
C ALA A 42 -1.20 -20.15 -19.76
N VAL A 43 -0.41 -21.24 -19.84
CA VAL A 43 -0.89 -22.61 -19.67
C VAL A 43 -1.36 -22.86 -18.22
N ILE A 44 -0.60 -22.41 -17.25
CA ILE A 44 -0.98 -22.49 -15.83
C ILE A 44 -2.29 -21.75 -15.60
N ALA A 45 -2.40 -20.54 -16.12
CA ALA A 45 -3.57 -19.69 -15.98
C ALA A 45 -4.83 -20.26 -16.66
N LEU A 46 -4.71 -21.00 -17.76
CA LEU A 46 -5.85 -21.63 -18.42
C LEU A 46 -6.36 -22.89 -17.71
N ARG A 47 -5.46 -23.64 -17.05
CA ARG A 47 -5.78 -24.94 -16.40
C ARG A 47 -6.49 -24.79 -15.06
N GLY A 48 -6.35 -23.67 -14.39
CA GLY A 48 -6.88 -23.41 -13.06
C GLY A 48 -8.23 -22.71 -13.03
N ASP A 49 -8.83 -22.72 -11.86
CA ASP A 49 -10.01 -21.89 -11.60
C ASP A 49 -9.62 -20.42 -11.56
N ASN A 50 -10.33 -19.61 -12.31
CA ASN A 50 -10.04 -18.20 -12.58
C ASN A 50 -9.80 -17.34 -11.33
N GLU A 51 -10.43 -17.67 -10.18
CA GLU A 51 -10.24 -16.93 -8.93
C GLU A 51 -9.01 -17.39 -8.14
N SER A 52 -8.75 -18.68 -8.07
CA SER A 52 -7.58 -19.22 -7.38
C SER A 52 -6.27 -18.89 -8.11
N GLU A 53 -6.29 -18.91 -9.43
CA GLU A 53 -5.12 -18.55 -10.26
C GLU A 53 -4.82 -17.06 -10.23
N MET A 54 -5.83 -16.19 -10.20
CA MET A 54 -5.64 -14.77 -9.99
C MET A 54 -5.07 -14.48 -8.59
N GLY A 55 -5.39 -15.30 -7.61
CA GLY A 55 -4.77 -15.27 -6.28
C GLY A 55 -3.29 -15.65 -6.32
N ILE A 56 -2.97 -16.78 -6.99
CA ILE A 56 -1.60 -17.26 -7.16
C ILE A 56 -0.77 -16.28 -8.00
N LEU A 57 -1.31 -15.77 -9.10
CA LEU A 57 -0.61 -14.77 -9.94
C LEU A 57 -0.43 -13.44 -9.21
N ARG A 58 -1.35 -13.04 -8.35
CA ARG A 58 -1.17 -11.90 -7.45
C ARG A 58 -0.09 -12.15 -6.41
N SER A 59 -0.02 -13.36 -5.85
CA SER A 59 1.03 -13.72 -4.89
C SER A 59 2.40 -13.80 -5.56
N ILE A 60 2.52 -14.36 -6.77
CA ILE A 60 3.75 -14.38 -7.57
C ILE A 60 4.14 -12.97 -8.01
N ALA A 61 3.20 -12.17 -8.49
CA ALA A 61 3.46 -10.77 -8.85
C ALA A 61 3.85 -9.93 -7.63
N ASN A 62 3.28 -10.21 -6.47
CA ASN A 62 3.68 -9.61 -5.21
C ASN A 62 5.07 -10.12 -4.79
N ALA A 63 5.36 -11.40 -4.83
CA ALA A 63 6.68 -11.95 -4.55
C ALA A 63 7.76 -11.34 -5.47
N ASN A 64 7.48 -11.21 -6.77
CA ASN A 64 8.39 -10.55 -7.72
C ASN A 64 8.50 -9.02 -7.54
N ARG A 65 7.48 -8.35 -6.99
CA ARG A 65 7.56 -6.93 -6.61
C ARG A 65 8.49 -6.68 -5.45
N HIS A 66 8.72 -7.69 -4.61
CA HIS A 66 9.43 -7.54 -3.34
C HIS A 66 10.90 -7.95 -3.41
N MET A 67 11.40 -8.38 -4.56
CA MET A 67 12.84 -8.51 -4.78
C MET A 67 13.45 -7.16 -5.16
N VAL A 68 13.34 -6.18 -4.25
CA VAL A 68 14.22 -5.02 -4.30
C VAL A 68 15.63 -5.53 -4.03
N ASN A 69 16.54 -5.31 -4.95
CA ASN A 69 17.96 -5.61 -4.71
C ASN A 69 18.51 -4.59 -3.70
N TYR A 70 18.38 -4.91 -2.40
CA TYR A 70 18.87 -4.04 -1.31
C TYR A 70 20.39 -3.91 -1.30
N GLU A 71 21.14 -4.78 -1.98
CA GLU A 71 22.60 -4.65 -2.16
C GLU A 71 22.95 -3.39 -2.94
N ALA A 72 22.06 -2.91 -3.81
CA ALA A 72 22.21 -1.65 -4.53
C ALA A 72 21.98 -0.41 -3.65
N PHE A 73 21.45 -0.58 -2.45
CA PHE A 73 21.07 0.50 -1.53
C PHE A 73 21.57 0.19 -0.10
N PRO A 74 22.88 0.24 0.16
CA PRO A 74 23.48 -0.19 1.44
C PRO A 74 23.01 0.66 2.64
N ASP A 75 22.49 1.85 2.40
CA ASP A 75 22.00 2.75 3.45
C ASP A 75 20.56 2.44 3.90
N ILE A 76 19.86 1.52 3.22
CA ILE A 76 18.49 1.16 3.59
C ILE A 76 18.49 0.07 4.67
N ILE A 77 17.85 0.37 5.78
CA ILE A 77 17.59 -0.62 6.84
C ILE A 77 16.38 -1.43 6.42
N VAL A 78 16.63 -2.66 5.96
CA VAL A 78 15.59 -3.54 5.40
C VAL A 78 14.57 -3.96 6.46
N ASP A 79 15.02 -4.23 7.70
CA ASP A 79 14.12 -4.51 8.82
C ASP A 79 13.54 -3.20 9.38
N SER A 80 12.58 -2.66 8.65
CA SER A 80 11.94 -1.38 8.94
C SER A 80 10.51 -1.33 8.40
N ILE A 81 9.77 -0.31 8.83
CA ILE A 81 8.44 0.02 8.32
C ILE A 81 8.54 1.34 7.55
N ALA A 82 8.08 1.38 6.31
CA ALA A 82 7.85 2.61 5.57
C ALA A 82 6.39 3.03 5.72
N VAL A 83 6.16 4.30 6.01
CA VAL A 83 4.80 4.85 6.15
C VAL A 83 4.59 6.00 5.17
N ASP A 84 3.34 6.12 4.70
CA ASP A 84 2.94 7.08 3.68
C ASP A 84 1.46 7.42 3.82
N ALA A 85 1.09 8.59 3.32
CA ALA A 85 -0.30 9.02 3.21
C ALA A 85 -0.61 9.53 1.81
N ALA A 86 -1.87 9.39 1.41
CA ALA A 86 -2.37 9.94 0.17
C ALA A 86 -3.63 10.77 0.45
N CYS A 87 -3.75 11.94 -0.20
CA CYS A 87 -4.90 12.80 -0.07
C CYS A 87 -5.30 13.36 -1.43
N SER A 88 -6.57 13.22 -1.81
CA SER A 88 -7.10 13.66 -3.11
C SER A 88 -7.28 15.17 -3.25
N GLY A 89 -6.92 15.95 -2.22
CA GLY A 89 -7.04 17.40 -2.18
C GLY A 89 -6.60 17.98 -0.84
N ASN A 90 -6.74 19.30 -0.66
CA ASN A 90 -6.38 19.98 0.60
C ASN A 90 -7.44 21.05 0.99
N PRO A 91 -8.49 20.65 1.74
CA PRO A 91 -8.81 19.29 2.23
C PRO A 91 -9.38 18.37 1.15
N GLY A 92 -9.19 17.05 1.37
CA GLY A 92 -9.67 15.99 0.47
C GLY A 92 -9.96 14.68 1.18
N VAL A 93 -10.18 13.62 0.41
CA VAL A 93 -10.25 12.27 0.93
C VAL A 93 -8.84 11.76 1.16
N MET A 94 -8.54 11.31 2.37
CA MET A 94 -7.20 10.91 2.82
C MET A 94 -7.20 9.48 3.31
N GLU A 95 -6.14 8.78 3.01
CA GLU A 95 -5.81 7.47 3.57
C GLU A 95 -4.33 7.41 3.94
N TYR A 96 -3.97 6.49 4.82
CA TYR A 96 -2.58 6.25 5.17
C TYR A 96 -2.29 4.77 5.39
N ARG A 97 -1.04 4.38 5.18
CA ARG A 97 -0.59 3.00 5.28
C ARG A 97 0.80 2.87 5.87
N GLY A 98 1.12 1.66 6.31
CA GLY A 98 2.48 1.23 6.62
C GLY A 98 2.79 -0.09 5.92
N VAL A 99 3.98 -0.21 5.39
CA VAL A 99 4.47 -1.40 4.68
C VAL A 99 5.79 -1.86 5.27
N SER A 100 6.02 -3.17 5.26
CA SER A 100 7.34 -3.74 5.56
C SER A 100 8.30 -3.39 4.42
N VAL A 101 9.44 -2.78 4.72
CA VAL A 101 10.46 -2.51 3.70
C VAL A 101 11.02 -3.84 3.17
N ARG A 102 11.22 -4.84 4.02
CA ARG A 102 11.73 -6.16 3.63
C ARG A 102 10.86 -6.87 2.60
N THR A 103 9.54 -6.92 2.82
CA THR A 103 8.62 -7.71 2.01
C THR A 103 7.71 -6.88 1.11
N GLY A 104 7.60 -5.55 1.37
CA GLY A 104 6.62 -4.65 0.75
C GLY A 104 5.18 -4.97 1.14
N GLU A 105 4.96 -5.94 2.04
CA GLU A 105 3.62 -6.27 2.53
C GLU A 105 3.02 -5.13 3.32
N GLN A 106 1.74 -4.89 3.11
CA GLN A 106 0.98 -3.90 3.85
C GLN A 106 0.73 -4.39 5.28
N ILE A 107 1.33 -3.70 6.26
CA ILE A 107 1.16 -3.99 7.68
C ILE A 107 -0.15 -3.40 8.20
N PHE A 108 -0.46 -2.18 7.78
CA PHE A 108 -1.73 -1.52 8.09
C PHE A 108 -2.14 -0.54 7.00
N HIS A 109 -3.45 -0.30 6.92
CA HIS A 109 -4.07 0.73 6.09
C HIS A 109 -5.28 1.31 6.85
N LYS A 110 -5.47 2.61 6.76
CA LYS A 110 -6.60 3.34 7.38
C LYS A 110 -7.12 4.42 6.45
N GLY A 111 -8.41 4.53 6.41
CA GLY A 111 -9.16 5.43 5.55
C GLY A 111 -10.25 4.67 4.77
N PRO A 112 -10.92 5.34 3.84
CA PRO A 112 -10.81 6.76 3.50
C PRO A 112 -11.39 7.67 4.58
N PHE A 113 -10.71 8.79 4.88
CA PHE A 113 -11.20 9.84 5.77
C PHE A 113 -11.59 11.05 4.94
N PRO A 114 -12.86 11.46 4.93
CA PRO A 114 -13.29 12.64 4.19
C PRO A 114 -12.80 13.92 4.87
N HIS A 115 -12.61 14.95 4.06
CA HIS A 115 -12.25 16.30 4.50
C HIS A 115 -11.03 16.32 5.43
N ALA A 116 -9.92 15.81 4.93
CA ALA A 116 -8.63 15.67 5.60
C ALA A 116 -7.49 16.37 4.82
N THR A 117 -6.28 16.33 5.35
CA THR A 117 -5.08 16.81 4.66
C THR A 117 -3.99 15.74 4.67
N ASN A 118 -3.10 15.75 3.67
CA ASN A 118 -1.99 14.80 3.60
C ASN A 118 -1.13 14.83 4.87
N ASN A 119 -0.79 16.01 5.38
CA ASN A 119 0.02 16.15 6.58
C ASN A 119 -0.56 15.48 7.83
N ILE A 120 -1.91 15.46 7.96
CA ILE A 120 -2.58 14.72 9.04
C ILE A 120 -2.39 13.21 8.84
N GLY A 121 -2.52 12.73 7.60
CA GLY A 121 -2.30 11.33 7.26
C GLY A 121 -0.88 10.87 7.59
N GLU A 122 0.12 11.65 7.20
CA GLU A 122 1.53 11.39 7.48
C GLU A 122 1.83 11.32 8.98
N PHE A 123 1.31 12.29 9.75
CA PHE A 123 1.40 12.26 11.21
C PHE A 123 0.80 11.00 11.80
N LEU A 124 -0.42 10.65 11.40
CA LEU A 124 -1.14 9.48 11.89
C LEU A 124 -0.44 8.16 11.48
N ALA A 125 0.12 8.10 10.28
CA ALA A 125 0.86 6.93 9.80
C ALA A 125 2.08 6.63 10.68
N ILE A 126 2.87 7.66 11.02
CA ILE A 126 4.03 7.51 11.90
C ILE A 126 3.59 7.08 13.31
N VAL A 127 2.58 7.74 13.89
CA VAL A 127 2.09 7.39 15.24
C VAL A 127 1.53 5.97 15.28
N HIS A 128 0.82 5.55 14.23
CA HIS A 128 0.29 4.19 14.14
C HIS A 128 1.43 3.16 14.14
N ALA A 129 2.48 3.38 13.34
CA ALA A 129 3.65 2.49 13.31
C ALA A 129 4.35 2.43 14.68
N LEU A 130 4.54 3.57 15.35
CA LEU A 130 5.12 3.62 16.70
C LEU A 130 4.29 2.84 17.71
N ALA A 131 2.96 3.01 17.70
CA ALA A 131 2.06 2.32 18.60
C ALA A 131 2.05 0.81 18.37
N LEU A 132 2.04 0.39 17.10
CA LEU A 132 2.10 -1.01 16.70
C LEU A 132 3.41 -1.67 17.14
N LEU A 133 4.56 -1.04 16.86
CA LEU A 133 5.87 -1.55 17.25
C LEU A 133 6.01 -1.65 18.78
N LYS A 134 5.48 -0.68 19.51
CA LYS A 134 5.44 -0.74 20.98
C LYS A 134 4.61 -1.91 21.49
N GLN A 135 3.43 -2.14 20.91
CA GLN A 135 2.56 -3.27 21.26
C GLN A 135 3.24 -4.62 21.00
N GLN A 136 4.07 -4.69 19.96
CA GLN A 136 4.82 -5.90 19.59
C GLN A 136 6.14 -6.06 20.36
N GLY A 137 6.53 -5.10 21.21
CA GLY A 137 7.82 -5.10 21.90
C GLY A 137 9.02 -4.81 21.00
N ASN A 138 8.82 -4.29 19.80
CA ASN A 138 9.84 -4.07 18.76
C ASN A 138 10.41 -2.63 18.85
N ALA A 139 11.18 -2.35 19.88
CA ALA A 139 11.71 -1.01 20.17
C ALA A 139 12.86 -0.57 19.23
N SER A 140 13.47 -1.49 18.48
CA SER A 140 14.64 -1.22 17.63
C SER A 140 14.30 -1.00 16.16
N ILE A 141 13.13 -1.42 15.70
CA ILE A 141 12.72 -1.32 14.30
C ILE A 141 12.52 0.15 13.92
N PRO A 142 13.23 0.69 12.91
CA PRO A 142 13.06 2.06 12.47
C PRO A 142 11.82 2.22 11.57
N ILE A 143 11.36 3.47 11.49
CA ILE A 143 10.24 3.88 10.65
C ILE A 143 10.75 4.89 9.63
N TYR A 144 10.52 4.62 8.35
CA TYR A 144 10.77 5.56 7.27
C TYR A 144 9.52 6.38 6.95
N SER A 145 9.70 7.68 6.77
CA SER A 145 8.68 8.61 6.27
C SER A 145 9.33 9.67 5.39
N ASP A 146 8.66 10.08 4.32
CA ASP A 146 9.09 11.19 3.48
C ASP A 146 8.57 12.55 3.97
N SER A 147 7.70 12.57 4.98
CA SER A 147 7.08 13.77 5.51
C SER A 147 7.88 14.43 6.63
N ARG A 148 8.60 15.51 6.30
CA ARG A 148 9.24 16.36 7.33
C ARG A 148 8.23 16.96 8.31
N THR A 149 7.03 17.30 7.81
CA THR A 149 5.94 17.86 8.63
C THR A 149 5.41 16.82 9.61
N GLY A 150 5.10 15.62 9.16
CA GLY A 150 4.65 14.52 10.01
C GLY A 150 5.67 14.19 11.10
N MET A 151 6.94 14.05 10.73
CA MET A 151 8.03 13.80 11.68
C MET A 151 8.16 14.92 12.73
N ALA A 152 8.07 16.19 12.31
CA ALA A 152 8.13 17.33 13.23
C ALA A 152 6.96 17.33 14.23
N TRP A 153 5.75 17.02 13.78
CA TRP A 153 4.57 16.95 14.64
C TRP A 153 4.65 15.79 15.65
N VAL A 154 5.21 14.66 15.23
CA VAL A 154 5.45 13.52 16.13
C VAL A 154 6.49 13.87 17.19
N ARG A 155 7.60 14.50 16.81
CA ARG A 155 8.63 15.01 17.75
C ARG A 155 8.02 16.00 18.75
N ASP A 156 7.19 16.92 18.26
CA ASP A 156 6.56 17.96 19.09
C ASP A 156 5.33 17.42 19.85
N ARG A 157 4.93 16.16 19.60
CA ARG A 157 3.80 15.45 20.21
C ARG A 157 2.44 16.12 20.00
N VAL A 158 2.31 16.87 18.91
CA VAL A 158 1.10 17.62 18.58
C VAL A 158 0.93 17.75 17.07
N CYS A 159 -0.30 17.54 16.58
CA CYS A 159 -0.70 17.74 15.19
C CYS A 159 -1.03 19.23 14.96
N LYS A 160 -0.09 19.99 14.37
CA LYS A 160 -0.25 21.44 14.14
C LYS A 160 -1.04 21.75 12.86
N SER A 161 -2.07 20.96 12.55
CA SER A 161 -2.92 21.19 11.39
C SER A 161 -3.79 22.42 11.60
N LYS A 162 -3.96 23.22 10.54
CA LYS A 162 -4.91 24.35 10.51
C LYS A 162 -6.32 23.94 10.05
N LEU A 163 -6.54 22.64 9.82
CA LEU A 163 -7.85 22.13 9.40
C LEU A 163 -8.86 22.28 10.53
N ALA A 164 -9.90 23.07 10.30
CA ALA A 164 -10.98 23.28 11.26
C ALA A 164 -11.81 22.00 11.45
N PRO A 165 -12.18 21.64 12.69
CA PRO A 165 -13.12 20.56 12.94
C PRO A 165 -14.49 20.86 12.32
N CYS A 166 -15.10 19.85 11.71
CA CYS A 166 -16.45 19.90 11.16
C CYS A 166 -17.10 18.51 11.20
N ALA A 167 -18.39 18.44 10.86
CA ALA A 167 -19.10 17.15 10.85
C ALA A 167 -18.44 16.11 9.93
N LYS A 168 -17.87 16.53 8.80
CA LYS A 168 -17.24 15.62 7.83
C LYS A 168 -15.93 14.98 8.32
N ASN A 169 -15.18 15.65 9.20
CA ASN A 169 -13.91 15.17 9.72
C ASN A 169 -13.92 14.82 11.22
N ALA A 170 -15.10 14.76 11.84
CA ALA A 170 -15.24 14.54 13.29
C ALA A 170 -14.54 13.25 13.76
N GLU A 171 -14.67 12.15 13.02
CA GLU A 171 -14.01 10.87 13.34
C GLU A 171 -12.48 10.98 13.18
N LEU A 172 -12.01 11.62 12.14
CA LEU A 172 -10.57 11.87 11.95
C LEU A 172 -10.01 12.68 13.13
N MET A 173 -10.71 13.73 13.58
CA MET A 173 -10.26 14.55 14.69
C MET A 173 -10.24 13.80 16.04
N LYS A 174 -11.09 12.79 16.20
CA LYS A 174 -11.00 11.87 17.37
C LYS A 174 -9.73 11.02 17.30
N ILE A 175 -9.39 10.52 16.10
CA ILE A 175 -8.17 9.74 15.89
C ILE A 175 -6.92 10.60 16.13
N VAL A 176 -6.90 11.84 15.63
CA VAL A 176 -5.81 12.81 15.88
C VAL A 176 -5.60 13.03 17.38
N ARG A 177 -6.66 13.35 18.13
CA ARG A 177 -6.57 13.54 19.59
C ARG A 177 -6.07 12.28 20.32
N ARG A 178 -6.50 11.09 19.88
CA ARG A 178 -6.02 9.83 20.43
C ARG A 178 -4.54 9.61 20.13
N ALA A 179 -4.07 9.97 18.95
CA ALA A 179 -2.67 9.89 18.57
C ALA A 179 -1.79 10.84 19.40
N GLU A 180 -2.25 12.08 19.62
CA GLU A 180 -1.58 13.05 20.49
C GLU A 180 -1.52 12.57 21.95
N ALA A 181 -2.65 12.08 22.49
CA ALA A 181 -2.69 11.53 23.83
C ALA A 181 -1.74 10.33 23.99
N TRP A 182 -1.66 9.46 22.96
CA TRP A 182 -0.72 8.34 22.96
C TRP A 182 0.74 8.84 23.00
N LEU A 183 1.10 9.82 22.19
CA LEU A 183 2.45 10.41 22.19
C LEU A 183 2.82 11.06 23.52
N GLN A 184 1.84 11.68 24.20
CA GLN A 184 2.04 12.32 25.51
C GLN A 184 2.25 11.30 26.62
N SER A 185 1.54 10.17 26.56
CA SER A 185 1.56 9.14 27.62
C SER A 185 2.56 8.02 27.37
N ASN A 186 3.22 7.98 26.20
CA ASN A 186 4.15 6.93 25.83
C ASN A 186 5.52 7.47 25.45
N THR A 187 6.54 6.66 25.74
CA THR A 187 7.90 6.85 25.20
C THR A 187 8.18 5.78 24.14
N TYR A 188 9.00 6.11 23.20
CA TYR A 188 9.48 5.22 22.14
C TYR A 188 10.95 5.47 21.87
N THR A 189 11.68 4.45 21.40
CA THR A 189 13.09 4.50 21.02
C THR A 189 13.29 4.25 19.53
N ASN A 190 12.22 3.89 18.82
CA ASN A 190 12.24 3.67 17.40
C ASN A 190 12.72 4.94 16.66
N ARG A 191 13.73 4.77 15.81
CA ARG A 191 14.23 5.87 14.96
C ARG A 191 13.20 6.18 13.87
N ILE A 192 12.90 7.45 13.68
CA ILE A 192 12.11 7.91 12.53
C ILE A 192 13.11 8.52 11.54
N ILE A 193 13.20 7.92 10.37
CA ILE A 193 14.21 8.23 9.35
C ILE A 193 13.52 8.86 8.15
N LYS A 194 14.07 9.98 7.66
CA LYS A 194 13.60 10.62 6.44
C LYS A 194 13.92 9.72 5.25
N TRP A 195 12.90 9.36 4.51
CA TRP A 195 13.05 8.73 3.21
C TRP A 195 13.30 9.81 2.15
N ASN A 196 14.37 9.67 1.36
CA ASN A 196 14.73 10.62 0.29
C ASN A 196 14.28 10.12 -1.07
#